data_ce1bcf6523a71db1fc3aa2147cb2a6bf
#
_entry.id   ce1bcf6523a71db1fc3aa2147cb2a6bf
#
_cell.length_a   1.000
_cell.length_b   1.000
_cell.length_c   1.000
_cell.angle_alpha   90.00
_cell.angle_beta   90.00
_cell.angle_gamma   90.00
#
_symmetry.space_group_name_H-M   'P 1'
#
loop_
_entity.id
_entity.type
_entity.pdbx_description
1 polymer ?
#
loop_
_entity_poly.entity_id
_entity_poly.type
_entity_poly.pdbx_seq_one_letter_code
_entity_poly.pdbx_strand_id
1 'polypeptide(L)'
;MNDKVLLITGASSGIGRASAFLAAENGYKLALLARREDKLKEIVNEVGEDRAIALPTDVTNLQDFGNAVHKTIEKFGKIDAVFANAGKGLNKAGTENGDPREWDEMIDLNIKSLLYTAKMTLPHLKETKGHFIITSSVAGKIYLSGSVYGASKWFASGFGHNLSKEMKEWGGRCTILCPGMVDTEFFDEPKPDKLKSKDIADAVVFALNAPQHSSVREIEIMPTH
;
A
#
# COMPACT_ATOMS: atom_id res chain seq x y z
N MET A 1 21.31 11.75 6.13
CA MET A 1 19.97 11.67 5.51
C MET A 1 19.64 10.21 5.29
N ASN A 2 18.36 9.84 5.43
CA ASN A 2 17.92 8.47 5.15
C ASN A 2 17.87 8.33 3.62
N ASP A 3 18.76 7.52 3.02
CA ASP A 3 18.83 7.30 1.57
C ASP A 3 17.95 6.10 1.12
N LYS A 4 16.98 5.72 1.96
CA LYS A 4 16.08 4.60 1.68
C LYS A 4 15.03 4.97 0.64
N VAL A 5 14.71 4.01 -0.23
CA VAL A 5 13.73 4.15 -1.31
C VAL A 5 12.46 3.43 -0.95
N LEU A 6 11.33 4.13 -0.95
CA LEU A 6 9.98 3.60 -0.72
C LEU A 6 9.17 3.65 -2.02
N LEU A 7 8.70 2.49 -2.48
CA LEU A 7 7.74 2.37 -3.57
C LEU A 7 6.32 2.31 -2.99
N ILE A 8 5.42 3.16 -3.48
CA ILE A 8 4.03 3.27 -2.99
C ILE A 8 3.05 3.02 -4.13
N THR A 9 2.18 2.03 -4.00
CA THR A 9 1.04 1.85 -4.91
C THR A 9 -0.19 2.58 -4.40
N GLY A 10 -1.02 3.12 -5.31
CA GLY A 10 -2.15 3.97 -4.94
C GLY A 10 -1.73 5.30 -4.32
N ALA A 11 -0.60 5.87 -4.76
CA ALA A 11 0.01 7.06 -4.19
C ALA A 11 -0.75 8.37 -4.48
N SER A 12 -1.71 8.37 -5.41
CA SER A 12 -2.34 9.60 -5.91
C SER A 12 -3.38 10.23 -4.99
N SER A 13 -3.86 9.53 -3.94
CA SER A 13 -4.88 10.04 -3.01
C SER A 13 -4.86 9.32 -1.67
N GLY A 14 -5.68 9.80 -0.74
CA GLY A 14 -5.96 9.16 0.54
C GLY A 14 -4.71 8.78 1.33
N ILE A 15 -4.71 7.54 1.83
CA ILE A 15 -3.62 7.00 2.65
C ILE A 15 -2.28 7.01 1.91
N GLY A 16 -2.27 6.62 0.62
CA GLY A 16 -1.04 6.57 -0.17
C GLY A 16 -0.39 7.94 -0.33
N ARG A 17 -1.19 8.99 -0.62
CA ARG A 17 -0.70 10.37 -0.74
C ARG A 17 -0.17 10.90 0.60
N ALA A 18 -0.92 10.71 1.68
CA ALA A 18 -0.49 11.14 3.01
C ALA A 18 0.81 10.44 3.44
N SER A 19 0.93 9.13 3.16
CA SER A 19 2.15 8.36 3.44
C SER A 19 3.34 8.81 2.60
N ALA A 20 3.12 9.23 1.35
CA ALA A 20 4.17 9.76 0.49
C ALA A 20 4.80 11.02 1.11
N PHE A 21 3.98 11.99 1.51
CA PHE A 21 4.50 13.23 2.13
C PHE A 21 5.21 12.93 3.44
N LEU A 22 4.60 12.17 4.33
CA LEU A 22 5.19 11.89 5.64
C LEU A 22 6.48 11.06 5.53
N ALA A 23 6.57 10.12 4.59
CA ALA A 23 7.81 9.39 4.31
C ALA A 23 8.89 10.31 3.74
N ALA A 24 8.54 11.27 2.85
CA ALA A 24 9.48 12.26 2.35
C ALA A 24 10.04 13.14 3.47
N GLU A 25 9.19 13.61 4.39
CA GLU A 25 9.62 14.36 5.59
C GLU A 25 10.59 13.54 6.46
N ASN A 26 10.42 12.20 6.49
CA ASN A 26 11.31 11.27 7.19
C ASN A 26 12.54 10.84 6.36
N GLY A 27 12.79 11.51 5.23
CA GLY A 27 14.02 11.37 4.44
C GLY A 27 13.99 10.24 3.41
N TYR A 28 12.84 9.59 3.15
CA TYR A 28 12.73 8.58 2.10
C TYR A 28 12.71 9.22 0.70
N LYS A 29 13.35 8.54 -0.26
CA LYS A 29 13.13 8.76 -1.69
C LYS A 29 11.90 7.95 -2.12
N LEU A 30 11.09 8.46 -3.06
CA LEU A 30 9.77 7.95 -3.36
C LEU A 30 9.61 7.53 -4.82
N ALA A 31 9.16 6.30 -5.05
CA ALA A 31 8.58 5.86 -6.31
C ALA A 31 7.06 5.79 -6.16
N LEU A 32 6.35 6.68 -6.84
CA LEU A 32 4.92 6.91 -6.68
C LEU A 32 4.14 6.28 -7.84
N LEU A 33 3.38 5.23 -7.57
CA LEU A 33 2.63 4.48 -8.57
C LEU A 33 1.12 4.70 -8.41
N ALA A 34 0.47 5.18 -9.46
CA ALA A 34 -0.97 5.26 -9.62
C ALA A 34 -1.33 5.57 -11.08
N ARG A 35 -2.61 5.51 -11.45
CA ARG A 35 -3.06 5.82 -12.80
C ARG A 35 -3.10 7.33 -13.10
N ARG A 36 -3.38 8.17 -12.08
CA ARG A 36 -3.54 9.62 -12.20
C ARG A 36 -2.18 10.32 -12.19
N GLU A 37 -1.60 10.54 -13.37
CA GLU A 37 -0.27 11.15 -13.53
C GLU A 37 -0.18 12.56 -12.96
N ASP A 38 -1.21 13.38 -13.20
CA ASP A 38 -1.30 14.74 -12.68
C ASP A 38 -1.15 14.80 -11.16
N LYS A 39 -1.84 13.90 -10.44
CA LYS A 39 -1.77 13.81 -8.98
C LYS A 39 -0.41 13.33 -8.47
N LEU A 40 0.26 12.46 -9.20
CA LEU A 40 1.61 12.04 -8.85
C LEU A 40 2.61 13.18 -9.06
N LYS A 41 2.47 13.95 -10.14
CA LYS A 41 3.31 15.11 -10.41
C LYS A 41 3.15 16.22 -9.37
N GLU A 42 1.93 16.45 -8.83
CA GLU A 42 1.72 17.35 -7.69
C GLU A 42 2.63 16.98 -6.51
N ILE A 43 2.68 15.68 -6.14
CA ILE A 43 3.51 15.21 -5.03
C ILE A 43 5.01 15.40 -5.36
N VAL A 44 5.43 15.04 -6.57
CA VAL A 44 6.83 15.19 -6.99
C VAL A 44 7.26 16.65 -6.95
N ASN A 45 6.41 17.59 -7.38
CA ASN A 45 6.70 19.01 -7.35
C ASN A 45 6.90 19.54 -5.91
N GLU A 46 6.11 19.02 -4.94
CA GLU A 46 6.23 19.42 -3.54
C GLU A 46 7.45 18.77 -2.84
N VAL A 47 7.75 17.51 -3.17
CA VAL A 47 8.84 16.74 -2.54
C VAL A 47 10.21 17.05 -3.17
N GLY A 48 10.22 17.33 -4.46
CA GLY A 48 11.42 17.53 -5.29
C GLY A 48 11.71 16.35 -6.21
N GLU A 49 12.09 16.64 -7.46
CA GLU A 49 12.36 15.62 -8.49
C GLU A 49 13.61 14.77 -8.21
N ASP A 50 14.53 15.25 -7.39
CA ASP A 50 15.70 14.51 -6.92
C ASP A 50 15.32 13.42 -5.91
N ARG A 51 14.17 13.57 -5.24
CA ARG A 51 13.68 12.69 -4.16
C ARG A 51 12.44 11.88 -4.51
N ALA A 52 11.71 12.24 -5.54
CA ALA A 52 10.51 11.54 -5.95
C ALA A 52 10.44 11.32 -7.46
N ILE A 53 9.76 10.25 -7.88
CA ILE A 53 9.44 9.98 -9.28
C ILE A 53 7.96 9.60 -9.41
N ALA A 54 7.28 10.24 -10.37
CA ALA A 54 5.92 9.89 -10.77
C ALA A 54 5.96 8.76 -11.81
N LEU A 55 5.29 7.66 -11.51
CA LEU A 55 5.23 6.48 -12.37
C LEU A 55 3.75 6.16 -12.65
N PRO A 56 3.15 6.75 -13.70
CA PRO A 56 1.80 6.40 -14.11
C PRO A 56 1.74 4.91 -14.42
N THR A 57 0.95 4.16 -13.63
CA THR A 57 0.97 2.69 -13.67
C THR A 57 -0.42 2.15 -13.37
N ASP A 58 -0.89 1.23 -14.20
CA ASP A 58 -1.97 0.32 -13.82
C ASP A 58 -1.37 -0.88 -13.09
N VAL A 59 -1.52 -0.92 -11.77
CA VAL A 59 -0.96 -1.99 -10.93
C VAL A 59 -1.61 -3.36 -11.15
N THR A 60 -2.72 -3.43 -11.88
CA THR A 60 -3.38 -4.68 -12.32
C THR A 60 -2.73 -5.25 -13.59
N ASN A 61 -1.87 -4.48 -14.25
CA ASN A 61 -1.09 -4.91 -15.39
C ASN A 61 0.35 -5.25 -14.96
N LEU A 62 0.72 -6.53 -15.07
CA LEU A 62 2.03 -7.00 -14.62
C LEU A 62 3.19 -6.35 -15.39
N GLN A 63 3.03 -6.09 -16.71
CA GLN A 63 4.06 -5.46 -17.53
C GLN A 63 4.28 -4.00 -17.13
N ASP A 64 3.18 -3.24 -16.93
CA ASP A 64 3.25 -1.85 -16.48
C ASP A 64 3.94 -1.75 -15.12
N PHE A 65 3.58 -2.67 -14.21
CA PHE A 65 4.21 -2.73 -12.90
C PHE A 65 5.71 -3.03 -13.00
N GLY A 66 6.10 -3.99 -13.84
CA GLY A 66 7.51 -4.31 -14.10
C GLY A 66 8.31 -3.12 -14.63
N ASN A 67 7.73 -2.36 -15.56
CA ASN A 67 8.33 -1.14 -16.08
C ASN A 67 8.52 -0.07 -14.98
N ALA A 68 7.55 0.07 -14.07
CA ALA A 68 7.65 1.02 -12.96
C ALA A 68 8.75 0.63 -11.96
N VAL A 69 8.89 -0.66 -11.65
CA VAL A 69 9.99 -1.19 -10.82
C VAL A 69 11.33 -0.90 -11.49
N HIS A 70 11.46 -1.19 -12.79
CA HIS A 70 12.69 -0.93 -13.55
C HIS A 70 13.09 0.56 -13.48
N LYS A 71 12.16 1.48 -13.77
CA LYS A 71 12.40 2.93 -13.67
C LYS A 71 12.77 3.37 -12.24
N THR A 72 12.22 2.72 -11.22
CA THR A 72 12.60 2.98 -9.82
C THR A 72 14.06 2.63 -9.57
N ILE A 73 14.49 1.47 -10.05
CA ILE A 73 15.89 1.02 -9.92
C ILE A 73 16.82 1.90 -10.76
N GLU A 74 16.45 2.27 -11.98
CA GLU A 74 17.26 3.22 -12.80
C GLU A 74 17.48 4.54 -12.08
N LYS A 75 16.43 5.09 -11.43
CA LYS A 75 16.53 6.39 -10.77
C LYS A 75 17.26 6.35 -9.43
N PHE A 76 17.01 5.33 -8.60
CA PHE A 76 17.43 5.32 -7.21
C PHE A 76 18.41 4.19 -6.86
N GLY A 77 18.63 3.24 -7.77
CA GLY A 77 19.58 2.12 -7.61
C GLY A 77 19.07 0.95 -6.76
N LYS A 78 17.97 1.14 -6.00
CA LYS A 78 17.47 0.12 -5.05
C LYS A 78 16.00 0.35 -4.68
N ILE A 79 15.41 -0.63 -3.99
CA ILE A 79 14.14 -0.49 -3.25
C ILE A 79 14.38 -1.03 -1.84
N ASP A 80 14.19 -0.18 -0.82
CA ASP A 80 14.33 -0.54 0.59
C ASP A 80 13.00 -0.88 1.25
N ALA A 81 11.91 -0.31 0.74
CA ALA A 81 10.57 -0.57 1.25
C ALA A 81 9.51 -0.48 0.14
N VAL A 82 8.42 -1.20 0.35
CA VAL A 82 7.24 -1.19 -0.52
C VAL A 82 6.00 -0.98 0.34
N PHE A 83 5.15 -0.05 -0.05
CA PHE A 83 3.83 0.13 0.51
C PHE A 83 2.76 -0.27 -0.52
N ALA A 84 2.30 -1.51 -0.44
CA ALA A 84 1.23 -2.08 -1.24
C ALA A 84 -0.12 -1.58 -0.69
N ASN A 85 -0.55 -0.42 -1.17
CA ASN A 85 -1.71 0.30 -0.64
C ASN A 85 -2.88 0.38 -1.64
N ALA A 86 -2.64 0.22 -2.94
CA ALA A 86 -3.71 0.27 -3.94
C ALA A 86 -4.85 -0.70 -3.61
N GLY A 87 -6.08 -0.21 -3.67
CA GLY A 87 -7.27 -1.00 -3.39
C GLY A 87 -8.56 -0.21 -3.63
N LYS A 88 -9.67 -0.93 -3.74
CA LYS A 88 -11.03 -0.36 -3.88
C LYS A 88 -12.04 -1.14 -3.07
N GLY A 89 -13.15 -0.48 -2.75
CA GLY A 89 -14.36 -1.09 -2.22
C GLY A 89 -15.31 -1.56 -3.32
N LEU A 90 -16.55 -1.85 -2.92
CA LEU A 90 -17.66 -2.20 -3.80
C LEU A 90 -18.80 -1.21 -3.56
N ASN A 91 -19.47 -0.78 -4.64
CA ASN A 91 -20.64 0.09 -4.55
C ASN A 91 -21.85 -0.65 -3.99
N LYS A 92 -21.98 -1.96 -4.34
CA LYS A 92 -23.06 -2.82 -3.84
C LYS A 92 -22.51 -3.88 -2.90
N ALA A 93 -22.94 -3.82 -1.65
CA ALA A 93 -22.65 -4.86 -0.67
C ALA A 93 -23.56 -6.10 -0.90
N GLY A 94 -23.08 -7.24 -0.38
CA GLY A 94 -23.80 -8.50 -0.41
C GLY A 94 -23.48 -9.37 -1.64
N THR A 95 -23.51 -10.68 -1.44
CA THR A 95 -23.16 -11.65 -2.50
C THR A 95 -24.32 -11.83 -3.49
N GLU A 96 -25.56 -11.84 -2.98
CA GLU A 96 -26.75 -12.05 -3.80
C GLU A 96 -27.02 -10.89 -4.79
N ASN A 97 -26.80 -9.66 -4.35
CA ASN A 97 -27.14 -8.44 -5.09
C ASN A 97 -25.93 -7.72 -5.69
N GLY A 98 -24.72 -8.26 -5.53
CA GLY A 98 -23.50 -7.65 -6.05
C GLY A 98 -23.36 -7.76 -7.55
N ASP A 99 -22.56 -6.87 -8.15
CA ASP A 99 -22.23 -6.93 -9.58
C ASP A 99 -20.93 -7.75 -9.77
N PRO A 100 -20.95 -8.87 -10.51
CA PRO A 100 -19.75 -9.65 -10.81
C PRO A 100 -18.61 -8.86 -11.45
N ARG A 101 -18.92 -7.84 -12.26
CA ARG A 101 -17.89 -6.99 -12.88
C ARG A 101 -17.15 -6.15 -11.85
N GLU A 102 -17.87 -5.61 -10.86
CA GLU A 102 -17.22 -4.90 -9.72
C GLU A 102 -16.35 -5.86 -8.89
N TRP A 103 -16.77 -7.12 -8.74
CA TRP A 103 -15.97 -8.15 -8.06
C TRP A 103 -14.68 -8.45 -8.82
N ASP A 104 -14.73 -8.64 -10.14
CA ASP A 104 -13.56 -8.89 -10.98
C ASP A 104 -12.56 -7.74 -10.86
N GLU A 105 -13.01 -6.50 -11.01
CA GLU A 105 -12.17 -5.32 -10.84
C GLU A 105 -11.55 -5.21 -9.43
N MET A 106 -12.33 -5.53 -8.39
CA MET A 106 -11.84 -5.50 -7.02
C MET A 106 -10.84 -6.63 -6.75
N ILE A 107 -11.10 -7.84 -7.26
CA ILE A 107 -10.18 -8.98 -7.15
C ILE A 107 -8.87 -8.65 -7.88
N ASP A 108 -8.95 -8.09 -9.07
CA ASP A 108 -7.77 -7.68 -9.83
C ASP A 108 -6.96 -6.63 -9.05
N LEU A 109 -7.63 -5.64 -8.46
CA LEU A 109 -6.93 -4.57 -7.74
C LEU A 109 -6.50 -4.98 -6.33
N ASN A 110 -7.37 -5.64 -5.52
CA ASN A 110 -7.05 -5.91 -4.11
C ASN A 110 -6.20 -7.18 -3.92
N ILE A 111 -6.29 -8.14 -4.86
CA ILE A 111 -5.63 -9.44 -4.75
C ILE A 111 -4.51 -9.58 -5.77
N LYS A 112 -4.80 -9.52 -7.09
CA LYS A 112 -3.78 -9.74 -8.11
C LYS A 112 -2.70 -8.67 -8.08
N SER A 113 -3.08 -7.38 -7.93
CA SER A 113 -2.08 -6.31 -7.85
C SER A 113 -1.15 -6.46 -6.63
N LEU A 114 -1.67 -6.94 -5.49
CA LEU A 114 -0.85 -7.23 -4.32
C LEU A 114 0.16 -8.35 -4.61
N LEU A 115 -0.28 -9.42 -5.28
CA LEU A 115 0.61 -10.51 -5.71
C LEU A 115 1.67 -10.02 -6.71
N TYR A 116 1.28 -9.18 -7.69
CA TYR A 116 2.21 -8.59 -8.66
C TYR A 116 3.22 -7.67 -7.98
N THR A 117 2.74 -6.84 -7.03
CA THR A 117 3.62 -5.99 -6.22
C THR A 117 4.67 -6.83 -5.50
N ALA A 118 4.27 -7.89 -4.81
CA ALA A 118 5.20 -8.79 -4.13
C ALA A 118 6.16 -9.46 -5.14
N LYS A 119 5.63 -10.08 -6.20
CA LYS A 119 6.43 -10.78 -7.21
C LYS A 119 7.54 -9.92 -7.80
N MET A 120 7.22 -8.66 -8.14
CA MET A 120 8.16 -7.78 -8.84
C MET A 120 9.15 -7.10 -7.89
N THR A 121 8.80 -6.94 -6.60
CA THR A 121 9.65 -6.17 -5.68
C THR A 121 10.44 -7.02 -4.68
N LEU A 122 10.01 -8.25 -4.36
CA LEU A 122 10.70 -9.12 -3.42
C LEU A 122 12.18 -9.39 -3.76
N PRO A 123 12.59 -9.60 -5.04
CA PRO A 123 14.00 -9.74 -5.37
C PRO A 123 14.84 -8.55 -4.91
N HIS A 124 14.35 -7.31 -5.12
CA HIS A 124 15.03 -6.08 -4.71
C HIS A 124 15.01 -5.87 -3.20
N LEU A 125 13.89 -6.21 -2.54
CA LEU A 125 13.79 -6.17 -1.08
C LEU A 125 14.71 -7.19 -0.40
N LYS A 126 14.99 -8.31 -1.05
CA LYS A 126 15.95 -9.32 -0.54
C LYS A 126 17.36 -8.74 -0.48
N GLU A 127 17.78 -7.98 -1.48
CA GLU A 127 19.10 -7.33 -1.54
C GLU A 127 19.29 -6.32 -0.41
N THR A 128 18.21 -5.59 -0.05
CA THR A 128 18.25 -4.54 0.97
C THR A 128 17.83 -5.01 2.36
N LYS A 129 17.43 -6.29 2.53
CA LYS A 129 16.72 -6.80 3.71
C LYS A 129 15.52 -5.91 4.06
N GLY A 130 14.77 -5.56 3.03
CA GLY A 130 13.79 -4.49 3.03
C GLY A 130 12.49 -4.81 3.74
N HIS A 131 11.52 -3.91 3.59
CA HIS A 131 10.26 -3.93 4.31
C HIS A 131 9.08 -3.89 3.34
N PHE A 132 8.15 -4.84 3.43
CA PHE A 132 6.91 -4.87 2.67
C PHE A 132 5.74 -4.49 3.60
N ILE A 133 4.98 -3.45 3.27
CA ILE A 133 3.82 -3.00 4.05
C ILE A 133 2.56 -3.18 3.21
N ILE A 134 1.51 -3.74 3.80
CA ILE A 134 0.25 -4.07 3.12
C ILE A 134 -0.89 -3.31 3.79
N THR A 135 -1.72 -2.62 3.00
CA THR A 135 -3.01 -2.11 3.48
C THR A 135 -4.07 -3.20 3.39
N SER A 136 -4.33 -3.86 4.54
CA SER A 136 -5.51 -4.68 4.76
C SER A 136 -6.69 -3.81 5.23
N SER A 137 -7.42 -4.25 6.22
CA SER A 137 -8.53 -3.55 6.88
C SER A 137 -8.93 -4.34 8.12
N VAL A 138 -9.64 -3.72 9.05
CA VAL A 138 -10.40 -4.44 10.08
C VAL A 138 -11.39 -5.44 9.45
N ALA A 139 -11.90 -5.14 8.26
CA ALA A 139 -12.74 -6.06 7.47
C ALA A 139 -12.04 -7.38 7.08
N GLY A 140 -10.72 -7.43 7.13
CA GLY A 140 -9.91 -8.64 6.97
C GLY A 140 -9.67 -9.42 8.27
N LYS A 141 -10.35 -9.06 9.37
CA LYS A 141 -10.22 -9.67 10.71
C LYS A 141 -11.57 -10.06 11.33
N ILE A 142 -12.64 -9.43 10.89
CA ILE A 142 -14.00 -9.67 11.40
C ILE A 142 -14.90 -10.26 10.30
N TYR A 143 -15.94 -10.94 10.70
CA TYR A 143 -16.93 -11.48 9.76
C TYR A 143 -17.95 -10.39 9.40
N LEU A 144 -18.04 -10.09 8.11
CA LEU A 144 -19.01 -9.17 7.54
C LEU A 144 -19.92 -9.95 6.59
N SER A 145 -21.20 -10.05 6.94
CA SER A 145 -22.18 -10.84 6.18
C SER A 145 -22.18 -10.46 4.69
N GLY A 146 -21.94 -11.42 3.81
CA GLY A 146 -21.95 -11.26 2.36
C GLY A 146 -20.86 -10.32 1.79
N SER A 147 -19.84 -9.96 2.56
CA SER A 147 -18.83 -9.00 2.12
C SER A 147 -17.71 -9.64 1.30
N VAL A 148 -17.81 -9.54 -0.04
CA VAL A 148 -16.71 -9.93 -0.95
C VAL A 148 -15.48 -9.02 -0.73
N TYR A 149 -15.67 -7.72 -0.42
CA TYR A 149 -14.60 -6.83 -0.01
C TYR A 149 -13.87 -7.36 1.24
N GLY A 150 -14.63 -7.71 2.29
CA GLY A 150 -14.05 -8.31 3.50
C GLY A 150 -13.20 -9.53 3.17
N ALA A 151 -13.71 -10.44 2.31
CA ALA A 151 -12.96 -11.61 1.87
C ALA A 151 -11.64 -11.24 1.17
N SER A 152 -11.60 -10.18 0.34
CA SER A 152 -10.37 -9.69 -0.27
C SER A 152 -9.36 -9.16 0.76
N LYS A 153 -9.85 -8.57 1.85
CA LYS A 153 -9.00 -8.08 2.95
C LYS A 153 -8.52 -9.22 3.87
N TRP A 154 -9.32 -10.28 4.03
CA TRP A 154 -8.84 -11.53 4.64
C TRP A 154 -7.69 -12.14 3.83
N PHE A 155 -7.81 -12.14 2.48
CA PHE A 155 -6.70 -12.55 1.63
C PHE A 155 -5.44 -11.71 1.91
N ALA A 156 -5.55 -10.38 1.93
CA ALA A 156 -4.42 -9.50 2.17
C ALA A 156 -3.74 -9.74 3.53
N SER A 157 -4.54 -9.96 4.60
CA SER A 157 -4.03 -10.31 5.92
C SER A 157 -3.33 -11.67 5.93
N GLY A 158 -3.97 -12.71 5.41
CA GLY A 158 -3.39 -14.06 5.33
C GLY A 158 -2.11 -14.11 4.47
N PHE A 159 -2.12 -13.43 3.33
CA PHE A 159 -0.95 -13.30 2.47
C PHE A 159 0.20 -12.58 3.21
N GLY A 160 -0.08 -11.47 3.89
CA GLY A 160 0.93 -10.72 4.65
C GLY A 160 1.57 -11.55 5.75
N HIS A 161 0.80 -12.38 6.49
CA HIS A 161 1.36 -13.31 7.47
C HIS A 161 2.27 -14.36 6.85
N ASN A 162 1.89 -14.93 5.69
CA ASN A 162 2.72 -15.89 4.98
C ASN A 162 3.99 -15.23 4.45
N LEU A 163 3.85 -14.05 3.83
CA LEU A 163 4.97 -13.27 3.30
C LEU A 163 5.97 -12.88 4.41
N SER A 164 5.47 -12.55 5.61
CA SER A 164 6.32 -12.26 6.78
C SER A 164 7.23 -13.44 7.16
N LYS A 165 6.75 -14.69 7.01
CA LYS A 165 7.57 -15.89 7.25
C LYS A 165 8.63 -16.07 6.17
N GLU A 166 8.24 -15.91 4.90
CA GLU A 166 9.14 -15.99 3.76
C GLU A 166 10.25 -14.94 3.84
N MET A 167 9.90 -13.68 4.08
CA MET A 167 10.86 -12.58 4.17
C MET A 167 11.82 -12.72 5.36
N LYS A 168 11.37 -13.33 6.46
CA LYS A 168 12.21 -13.57 7.66
C LYS A 168 13.45 -14.40 7.33
N GLU A 169 13.40 -15.32 6.37
CA GLU A 169 14.51 -16.21 6.00
C GLU A 169 15.76 -15.43 5.53
N TRP A 170 15.57 -14.22 5.01
CA TRP A 170 16.65 -13.36 4.54
C TRP A 170 16.73 -12.02 5.29
N GLY A 171 16.05 -11.90 6.44
CA GLY A 171 16.10 -10.72 7.32
C GLY A 171 15.20 -9.57 6.87
N GLY A 172 14.27 -9.79 5.93
CA GLY A 172 13.24 -8.83 5.55
C GLY A 172 12.07 -8.81 6.52
N ARG A 173 11.21 -7.82 6.38
CA ARG A 173 10.05 -7.58 7.26
C ARG A 173 8.78 -7.38 6.45
N CYS A 174 7.64 -7.81 7.00
CA CYS A 174 6.33 -7.53 6.45
C CYS A 174 5.42 -6.99 7.56
N THR A 175 4.74 -5.87 7.29
CA THR A 175 3.75 -5.27 8.19
C THR A 175 2.39 -5.21 7.51
N ILE A 176 1.35 -5.59 8.24
CA ILE A 176 -0.04 -5.54 7.81
C ILE A 176 -0.70 -4.37 8.55
N LEU A 177 -1.25 -3.42 7.82
CA LEU A 177 -2.07 -2.35 8.40
C LEU A 177 -3.54 -2.75 8.29
N CYS A 178 -4.24 -2.71 9.41
CA CYS A 178 -5.66 -3.04 9.53
C CYS A 178 -6.45 -1.79 9.98
N PRO A 179 -6.64 -0.81 9.10
CA PRO A 179 -7.45 0.35 9.45
C PRO A 179 -8.92 0.00 9.60
N GLY A 180 -9.58 0.69 10.54
CA GLY A 180 -11.01 0.88 10.51
C GLY A 180 -11.40 1.84 9.38
N MET A 181 -12.53 2.53 9.53
CA MET A 181 -13.01 3.50 8.54
C MET A 181 -12.12 4.75 8.52
N VAL A 182 -11.61 5.11 7.34
CA VAL A 182 -10.74 6.28 7.11
C VAL A 182 -11.44 7.24 6.16
N ASP A 183 -11.53 8.51 6.51
CA ASP A 183 -12.09 9.58 5.69
C ASP A 183 -11.20 9.84 4.47
N THR A 184 -11.57 9.29 3.34
CA THR A 184 -10.84 9.38 2.06
C THR A 184 -11.81 9.29 0.88
N GLU A 185 -11.32 9.53 -0.32
CA GLU A 185 -12.03 9.30 -1.60
C GLU A 185 -12.43 7.81 -1.84
N PHE A 186 -12.17 6.93 -0.89
CA PHE A 186 -12.63 5.54 -0.91
C PHE A 186 -14.14 5.42 -0.70
N PHE A 187 -14.73 6.40 -0.04
CA PHE A 187 -16.17 6.50 0.21
C PHE A 187 -16.76 7.64 -0.61
N ASP A 188 -17.95 7.45 -1.16
CA ASP A 188 -18.69 8.47 -1.92
C ASP A 188 -19.07 9.67 -1.04
N GLU A 189 -19.26 9.45 0.27
CA GLU A 189 -19.58 10.49 1.24
C GLU A 189 -18.44 10.70 2.24
N PRO A 190 -18.17 11.97 2.60
CA PRO A 190 -17.20 12.29 3.66
C PRO A 190 -17.51 11.58 4.98
N LYS A 191 -16.50 11.18 5.69
CA LYS A 191 -16.59 10.53 7.02
C LYS A 191 -15.80 11.33 8.07
N PRO A 192 -16.23 12.58 8.38
CA PRO A 192 -15.42 13.53 9.15
C PRO A 192 -15.07 13.06 10.57
N ASP A 193 -15.88 12.18 11.16
CA ASP A 193 -15.67 11.65 12.51
C ASP A 193 -14.82 10.36 12.54
N LYS A 194 -14.30 9.93 11.37
CA LYS A 194 -13.48 8.72 11.25
C LYS A 194 -12.01 9.08 11.15
N LEU A 195 -11.16 8.05 11.13
CA LEU A 195 -9.71 8.20 10.97
C LEU A 195 -9.39 9.09 9.76
N LYS A 196 -8.29 9.83 9.84
CA LYS A 196 -7.74 10.60 8.72
C LYS A 196 -6.63 9.81 8.04
N SER A 197 -6.37 10.11 6.77
CA SER A 197 -5.27 9.51 6.03
C SER A 197 -3.93 9.66 6.75
N LYS A 198 -3.75 10.77 7.49
CA LYS A 198 -2.55 11.03 8.29
C LYS A 198 -2.36 10.02 9.41
N ASP A 199 -3.43 9.57 10.09
CA ASP A 199 -3.32 8.61 11.20
C ASP A 199 -2.72 7.28 10.70
N ILE A 200 -3.06 6.88 9.46
CA ILE A 200 -2.51 5.70 8.83
C ILE A 200 -1.08 5.95 8.32
N ALA A 201 -0.80 7.14 7.79
CA ALA A 201 0.54 7.52 7.38
C ALA A 201 1.53 7.51 8.56
N ASP A 202 1.11 7.96 9.74
CA ASP A 202 1.90 7.90 10.98
C ASP A 202 2.25 6.43 11.32
N ALA A 203 1.31 5.51 11.19
CA ALA A 203 1.56 4.07 11.39
C ALA A 203 2.49 3.46 10.34
N VAL A 204 2.38 3.89 9.06
CA VAL A 204 3.32 3.48 8.00
C VAL A 204 4.73 3.90 8.37
N VAL A 205 4.92 5.17 8.73
CA VAL A 205 6.25 5.70 9.09
C VAL A 205 6.78 5.07 10.38
N PHE A 206 5.92 4.83 11.38
CA PHE A 206 6.30 4.07 12.56
C PHE A 206 6.86 2.68 12.20
N ALA A 207 6.18 1.93 11.33
CA ALA A 207 6.64 0.63 10.88
C ALA A 207 7.95 0.71 10.09
N LEU A 208 8.07 1.70 9.17
CA LEU A 208 9.27 1.93 8.36
C LEU A 208 10.50 2.25 9.21
N ASN A 209 10.33 3.03 10.28
CA ASN A 209 11.40 3.49 11.16
C ASN A 209 11.74 2.49 12.28
N ALA A 210 11.01 1.39 12.42
CA ALA A 210 11.34 0.34 13.36
C ALA A 210 12.78 -0.18 13.12
N PRO A 211 13.57 -0.45 14.18
CA PRO A 211 14.93 -0.99 14.03
C PRO A 211 14.96 -2.28 13.23
N GLN A 212 16.02 -2.55 12.48
CA GLN A 212 16.12 -3.71 11.57
C GLN A 212 15.90 -5.06 12.28
N HIS A 213 16.25 -5.17 13.54
CA HIS A 213 16.03 -6.38 14.35
C HIS A 213 14.60 -6.53 14.88
N SER A 214 13.75 -5.49 14.72
CA SER A 214 12.36 -5.46 15.18
C SER A 214 11.40 -5.59 14.00
N SER A 215 10.45 -6.50 14.09
CA SER A 215 9.41 -6.69 13.09
C SER A 215 8.05 -6.32 13.68
N VAL A 216 7.54 -5.16 13.30
CA VAL A 216 6.14 -4.78 13.53
C VAL A 216 5.30 -5.56 12.53
N ARG A 217 4.56 -6.58 12.98
CA ARG A 217 3.85 -7.48 12.07
C ARG A 217 2.48 -7.00 11.67
N GLU A 218 1.80 -6.37 12.60
CA GLU A 218 0.43 -5.91 12.39
C GLU A 218 0.16 -4.65 13.20
N ILE A 219 -0.56 -3.71 12.61
CA ILE A 219 -1.04 -2.50 13.28
C ILE A 219 -2.53 -2.37 12.97
N GLU A 220 -3.35 -2.42 14.01
CA GLU A 220 -4.77 -2.14 13.94
C GLU A 220 -5.04 -0.74 14.46
N ILE A 221 -5.79 0.05 13.70
CA ILE A 221 -6.11 1.44 14.04
C ILE A 221 -7.60 1.63 13.84
N MET A 222 -8.31 1.98 14.91
CA MET A 222 -9.75 2.15 14.91
C MET A 222 -10.13 3.59 15.25
N PRO A 223 -11.20 4.14 14.67
CA PRO A 223 -11.77 5.38 15.18
C PRO A 223 -12.32 5.14 16.60
N THR A 224 -12.28 6.16 17.42
CA THR A 224 -12.79 6.09 18.82
C THR A 224 -14.31 6.19 18.91
N HIS A 225 -14.98 6.56 17.81
CA HIS A 225 -16.45 6.73 17.73
C HIS A 225 -17.04 6.08 16.50
#